data_4906e9c5b81dd4040a796025a888b433
#
_entry.id   4906e9c5b81dd4040a796025a888b433
#
_cell.length_a   1.000
_cell.length_b   1.000
_cell.length_c   1.000
_cell.angle_alpha   90.00
_cell.angle_beta   90.00
_cell.angle_gamma   90.00
#
_symmetry.space_group_name_H-M   'P 1'
#
loop_
_entity.id
_entity.type
_entity.pdbx_description
1 polymer ?
#
loop_
_entity_poly.entity_id
_entity_poly.type
_entity_poly.pdbx_seq_one_letter_code
_entity_poly.pdbx_strand_id
1 'polypeptide(L)'
;LVNGAGVTTSPATTLTFSAGDNLVQGEVVYVSGTYVLPASAASGVDPALWNPIGITAEAAVAAADVDVILDDIAIVSSGNIVHQTALTPGQYYYLANIPGKLTASTAPSGITTSGLYGAMTPVGLALSASELHVEIGSPVTLT
;
A
#
# COMPACT_ATOMS: atom_id res chain seq x y z
N LEU A 1 15.87 8.16 28.79
CA LEU A 1 16.11 7.99 28.53
C LEU A 1 16.39 7.71 28.26
N VAL A 2 16.18 7.86 28.30
CA VAL A 2 16.39 7.62 27.87
C VAL A 2 16.68 7.46 27.51
N ASN A 3 16.51 7.66 27.76
CA ASN A 3 16.72 7.54 27.29
C ASN A 3 16.88 7.39 26.95
N GLY A 4 16.92 7.62 27.18
CA GLY A 4 16.86 7.49 26.76
C GLY A 4 16.56 7.25 26.35
N ALA A 5 16.60 7.29 26.61
CA ALA A 5 16.15 7.06 25.99
C ALA A 5 15.80 6.86 25.41
N GLY A 6 15.84 6.87 25.44
CA GLY A 6 15.32 6.62 24.70
C GLY A 6 15.00 6.55 24.07
N VAL A 7 14.93 6.67 24.22
CA VAL A 7 14.43 6.41 23.46
C VAL A 7 14.03 6.26 22.79
N THR A 8 14.01 6.76 22.88
CA THR A 8 13.39 6.48 22.10
C THR A 8 13.00 5.59 21.36
N THR A 9 12.44 5.03 21.74
CA THR A 9 12.12 4.06 20.75
C THR A 9 10.75 4.35 20.20
N SER A 10 10.69 4.82 18.99
CA SER A 10 9.45 4.86 18.25
C SER A 10 8.89 3.45 18.16
N PRO A 11 7.58 3.25 18.23
CA PRO A 11 6.97 1.98 17.88
C PRO A 11 7.47 1.54 16.51
N ALA A 12 7.64 0.25 16.31
CA ALA A 12 8.06 -0.25 15.01
C ALA A 12 7.02 0.15 13.98
N THR A 13 7.44 0.89 12.96
CA THR A 13 6.61 1.28 11.84
C THR A 13 6.76 0.31 10.67
N THR A 14 7.65 -0.68 10.82
CA THR A 14 7.96 -1.68 9.82
C THR A 14 7.92 -3.05 10.48
N LEU A 15 7.27 -4.01 9.82
CA LEU A 15 7.26 -5.41 10.26
C LEU A 15 7.78 -6.29 9.14
N THR A 16 8.42 -7.40 9.52
CA THR A 16 8.95 -8.38 8.58
C THR A 16 7.96 -9.53 8.40
N PHE A 17 7.66 -9.86 7.16
CA PHE A 17 6.76 -10.96 6.77
C PHE A 17 7.46 -11.85 5.76
N SER A 18 6.89 -13.02 5.49
CA SER A 18 7.29 -13.82 4.34
C SER A 18 6.53 -13.34 3.11
N ALA A 19 7.22 -13.20 1.99
CA ALA A 19 6.58 -12.86 0.73
C ALA A 19 5.84 -14.07 0.18
N GLY A 20 4.56 -13.91 -0.17
CA GLY A 20 3.76 -14.99 -0.76
C GLY A 20 3.92 -15.10 -2.28
N ASP A 21 4.58 -14.12 -2.88
CA ASP A 21 4.84 -14.05 -4.31
C ASP A 21 6.10 -13.20 -4.50
N ASN A 22 6.56 -13.07 -5.74
CA ASN A 22 7.62 -12.11 -6.05
C ASN A 22 7.05 -10.70 -5.89
N LEU A 23 7.69 -9.90 -5.06
CA LEU A 23 7.25 -8.54 -4.76
C LEU A 23 8.32 -7.55 -5.18
N VAL A 24 7.89 -6.36 -5.59
CA VAL A 24 8.80 -5.24 -5.88
C VAL A 24 8.70 -4.22 -4.74
N GLN A 25 9.66 -3.30 -4.68
CA GLN A 25 9.60 -2.20 -3.72
C GLN A 25 8.42 -1.29 -4.04
N GLY A 26 7.69 -0.86 -3.01
CA GLY A 26 6.59 0.08 -3.18
C GLY A 26 5.25 -0.58 -3.51
N GLU A 27 5.12 -1.88 -3.29
CA GLU A 27 3.90 -2.62 -3.55
C GLU A 27 2.99 -2.61 -2.34
N VAL A 28 1.69 -2.33 -2.55
CA VAL A 28 0.69 -2.38 -1.48
C VAL A 28 0.33 -3.84 -1.24
N VAL A 29 0.43 -4.29 0.02
CA VAL A 29 0.25 -5.71 0.35
C VAL A 29 -0.76 -5.90 1.48
N TYR A 30 -1.37 -7.09 1.51
CA TYR A 30 -2.25 -7.54 2.60
C TYR A 30 -1.72 -8.86 3.17
N VAL A 31 -2.16 -9.22 4.36
CA VAL A 31 -1.75 -10.47 5.02
C VAL A 31 -2.69 -11.60 4.61
N SER A 32 -2.11 -12.70 4.16
CA SER A 32 -2.81 -13.95 3.89
C SER A 32 -2.10 -15.08 4.64
N GLY A 33 -2.66 -15.50 5.76
CA GLY A 33 -1.99 -16.46 6.64
C GLY A 33 -0.72 -15.87 7.23
N THR A 34 0.43 -16.46 6.91
CA THR A 34 1.75 -15.97 7.36
C THR A 34 2.48 -15.19 6.29
N TYR A 35 1.86 -15.00 5.13
CA TYR A 35 2.48 -14.33 3.98
C TYR A 35 1.84 -12.98 3.73
N VAL A 36 2.54 -12.12 2.98
CA VAL A 36 1.96 -10.94 2.39
C VAL A 36 1.88 -11.11 0.88
N LEU A 37 0.79 -10.62 0.32
CA LEU A 37 0.48 -10.68 -1.11
C LEU A 37 0.02 -9.32 -1.59
N PRO A 38 0.10 -9.04 -2.90
CA PRO A 38 -0.40 -7.76 -3.42
C PRO A 38 -1.89 -7.59 -3.13
N ALA A 39 -2.25 -6.44 -2.55
CA ALA A 39 -3.63 -6.07 -2.29
C ALA A 39 -4.28 -5.53 -3.56
N SER A 40 -5.60 -5.59 -3.64
CA SER A 40 -6.36 -5.08 -4.78
C SER A 40 -7.75 -4.65 -4.36
N ALA A 41 -8.17 -3.48 -4.83
CA ALA A 41 -9.52 -2.96 -4.60
C ALA A 41 -10.50 -3.34 -5.71
N ALA A 42 -10.15 -4.29 -6.56
CA ALA A 42 -11.01 -4.72 -7.65
C ALA A 42 -12.34 -5.27 -7.16
N SER A 43 -13.38 -5.08 -7.94
CA SER A 43 -14.64 -5.76 -7.70
C SER A 43 -14.49 -7.26 -8.01
N GLY A 44 -15.24 -8.10 -7.30
CA GLY A 44 -15.22 -9.53 -7.55
C GLY A 44 -14.09 -10.32 -6.92
N VAL A 45 -13.15 -9.65 -6.26
CA VAL A 45 -12.10 -10.35 -5.48
C VAL A 45 -12.57 -10.55 -4.05
N ASP A 46 -11.86 -11.42 -3.32
CA ASP A 46 -12.09 -11.58 -1.89
C ASP A 46 -11.92 -10.23 -1.18
N PRO A 47 -12.91 -9.80 -0.37
CA PRO A 47 -12.80 -8.54 0.36
C PRO A 47 -11.57 -8.41 1.25
N ALA A 48 -10.92 -9.51 1.63
CA ALA A 48 -9.65 -9.45 2.36
C ALA A 48 -8.59 -8.66 1.59
N LEU A 49 -8.63 -8.66 0.26
CA LEU A 49 -7.69 -7.92 -0.57
C LEU A 49 -7.90 -6.40 -0.49
N TRP A 50 -9.06 -5.96 0.00
CA TRP A 50 -9.36 -4.53 0.17
C TRP A 50 -8.74 -3.95 1.44
N ASN A 51 -8.12 -4.80 2.28
CA ASN A 51 -7.57 -4.41 3.58
C ASN A 51 -6.05 -4.57 3.59
N PRO A 52 -5.32 -3.68 2.91
CA PRO A 52 -3.86 -3.71 2.96
C PRO A 52 -3.36 -3.37 4.36
N ILE A 53 -2.14 -3.81 4.66
CA ILE A 53 -1.48 -3.46 5.92
C ILE A 53 -0.37 -2.44 5.72
N GLY A 54 0.16 -2.30 4.52
CA GLY A 54 1.26 -1.39 4.26
C GLY A 54 1.84 -1.56 2.88
N ILE A 55 3.06 -1.05 2.73
CA ILE A 55 3.79 -1.02 1.46
C ILE A 55 5.15 -1.66 1.67
N THR A 56 5.60 -2.49 0.71
CA THR A 56 6.90 -3.16 0.79
C THR A 56 8.03 -2.14 0.77
N ALA A 57 9.00 -2.30 1.67
CA ALA A 57 10.18 -1.45 1.74
C ALA A 57 11.24 -1.85 0.73
N GLU A 58 11.15 -3.04 0.17
CA GLU A 58 12.16 -3.65 -0.70
C GLU A 58 11.52 -4.69 -1.59
N ALA A 59 12.26 -5.13 -2.62
CA ALA A 59 11.86 -6.26 -3.43
C ALA A 59 12.15 -7.55 -2.67
N ALA A 60 11.36 -8.58 -2.93
CA ALA A 60 11.57 -9.91 -2.36
C ALA A 60 11.06 -10.98 -3.32
N VAL A 61 11.75 -12.12 -3.38
CA VAL A 61 11.24 -13.28 -4.10
C VAL A 61 10.29 -14.05 -3.18
N ALA A 62 9.44 -14.89 -3.77
CA ALA A 62 8.51 -15.71 -3.02
C ALA A 62 9.23 -16.52 -1.94
N ALA A 63 8.63 -16.59 -0.76
CA ALA A 63 9.14 -17.26 0.45
C ALA A 63 10.29 -16.55 1.14
N ALA A 64 10.85 -15.47 0.59
CA ALA A 64 11.87 -14.67 1.26
C ALA A 64 11.23 -13.69 2.25
N ASP A 65 12.01 -13.20 3.19
CA ASP A 65 11.55 -12.16 4.10
C ASP A 65 11.42 -10.83 3.36
N VAL A 66 10.42 -10.06 3.74
CA VAL A 66 10.18 -8.72 3.21
C VAL A 66 9.73 -7.81 4.34
N ASP A 67 10.33 -6.62 4.41
CA ASP A 67 9.89 -5.60 5.35
C ASP A 67 8.74 -4.81 4.75
N VAL A 68 7.70 -4.61 5.54
CA VAL A 68 6.49 -3.88 5.14
C VAL A 68 6.35 -2.66 6.02
N ILE A 69 6.25 -1.50 5.40
CA ILE A 69 6.08 -0.22 6.07
C ILE A 69 4.61 -0.03 6.41
N LEU A 70 4.32 0.08 7.70
CA LEU A 70 2.94 0.22 8.21
C LEU A 70 2.54 1.67 8.39
N ASP A 71 3.48 2.52 8.82
CA ASP A 71 3.22 3.93 9.15
C ASP A 71 4.55 4.70 9.08
N ASP A 72 4.99 5.01 7.89
CA ASP A 72 6.21 5.76 7.64
C ASP A 72 6.26 6.10 6.15
N ILE A 73 7.38 6.64 5.70
CA ILE A 73 7.57 7.03 4.30
C ILE A 73 8.02 5.81 3.50
N ALA A 74 7.28 5.51 2.43
CA ALA A 74 7.60 4.44 1.49
C ALA A 74 8.02 5.05 0.15
N ILE A 75 8.93 4.36 -0.54
CA ILE A 75 9.35 4.72 -1.90
C ILE A 75 8.44 3.98 -2.88
N VAL A 76 7.81 4.72 -3.78
CA VAL A 76 6.90 4.18 -4.78
C VAL A 76 7.42 4.54 -6.16
N SER A 77 7.68 3.53 -6.98
CA SER A 77 8.15 3.72 -8.35
C SER A 77 6.98 3.92 -9.31
N SER A 78 7.28 4.46 -10.49
CA SER A 78 6.27 4.76 -11.51
C SER A 78 5.44 3.54 -11.92
N GLY A 79 6.03 2.36 -11.90
CA GLY A 79 5.32 1.13 -12.26
C GLY A 79 4.21 0.74 -11.29
N ASN A 80 4.18 1.31 -10.10
CA ASN A 80 3.20 1.00 -9.07
C ASN A 80 2.10 2.05 -8.93
N ILE A 81 1.99 2.95 -9.89
CA ILE A 81 0.96 3.99 -9.91
C ILE A 81 0.14 3.82 -11.20
N VAL A 82 -1.18 3.77 -11.05
CA VAL A 82 -2.09 3.65 -12.20
C VAL A 82 -2.33 5.04 -12.79
N HIS A 83 -2.21 5.13 -14.10
CA HIS A 83 -2.48 6.35 -14.88
C HIS A 83 -1.53 7.53 -14.60
N GLN A 84 -0.44 7.31 -13.86
CA GLN A 84 0.57 8.34 -13.59
C GLN A 84 1.95 7.72 -13.66
N THR A 85 2.96 8.55 -13.96
CA THR A 85 4.36 8.11 -13.98
C THR A 85 5.11 8.54 -12.73
N ALA A 86 4.48 9.33 -11.87
CA ALA A 86 5.04 9.78 -10.60
C ALA A 86 3.90 10.17 -9.68
N LEU A 87 4.17 10.17 -8.36
CA LEU A 87 3.22 10.68 -7.39
C LEU A 87 3.13 12.21 -7.53
N THR A 88 1.96 12.74 -7.21
CA THR A 88 1.75 14.19 -7.14
C THR A 88 1.80 14.61 -5.69
N PRO A 89 2.78 15.42 -5.27
CA PRO A 89 2.89 15.86 -3.87
C PRO A 89 1.59 16.52 -3.39
N GLY A 90 1.17 16.17 -2.18
CA GLY A 90 -0.05 16.67 -1.58
C GLY A 90 -1.31 15.92 -1.95
N GLN A 91 -1.22 14.96 -2.86
CA GLN A 91 -2.36 14.13 -3.29
C GLN A 91 -2.46 12.89 -2.42
N TYR A 92 -3.67 12.53 -2.03
CA TYR A 92 -3.95 11.24 -1.40
C TYR A 92 -4.04 10.15 -2.46
N TYR A 93 -3.53 8.96 -2.13
CA TYR A 93 -3.57 7.80 -3.00
C TYR A 93 -4.34 6.66 -2.35
N TYR A 94 -4.98 5.89 -3.17
CA TYR A 94 -5.87 4.80 -2.79
C TYR A 94 -5.39 3.51 -3.42
N LEU A 95 -5.85 2.38 -2.88
CA LEU A 95 -5.56 1.07 -3.44
C LEU A 95 -6.21 0.95 -4.82
N ALA A 96 -5.42 0.56 -5.81
CA ALA A 96 -5.89 0.39 -7.17
C ALA A 96 -6.59 -0.96 -7.35
N ASN A 97 -7.32 -1.11 -8.45
CA ASN A 97 -7.92 -2.38 -8.83
C ASN A 97 -6.90 -3.34 -9.48
N ILE A 98 -5.69 -2.88 -9.73
CA ILE A 98 -4.58 -3.72 -10.18
C ILE A 98 -3.76 -4.11 -8.96
N PRO A 99 -3.45 -5.41 -8.74
CA PRO A 99 -2.77 -5.84 -7.52
C PRO A 99 -1.49 -5.08 -7.24
N GLY A 100 -1.34 -4.64 -5.99
CA GLY A 100 -0.13 -3.98 -5.48
C GLY A 100 0.03 -2.51 -5.85
N LYS A 101 -0.89 -1.93 -6.61
CA LYS A 101 -0.71 -0.58 -7.17
C LYS A 101 -1.58 0.46 -6.47
N LEU A 102 -1.21 1.71 -6.71
CA LEU A 102 -1.89 2.90 -6.18
C LEU A 102 -2.62 3.64 -7.29
N THR A 103 -3.69 4.32 -6.93
CA THR A 103 -4.41 5.22 -7.83
C THR A 103 -4.78 6.51 -7.10
N ALA A 104 -4.77 7.63 -7.83
CA ALA A 104 -5.25 8.89 -7.30
C ALA A 104 -6.78 8.89 -7.26
N SER A 105 -7.34 9.63 -6.29
CA SER A 105 -8.80 9.75 -6.17
C SER A 105 -9.46 10.37 -7.39
N THR A 106 -8.66 11.09 -8.19
CA THR A 106 -9.14 11.77 -9.40
C THR A 106 -8.85 10.98 -10.68
N ALA A 107 -8.45 9.71 -10.57
CA ALA A 107 -8.16 8.89 -11.75
C ALA A 107 -9.38 8.84 -12.68
N PRO A 108 -9.16 8.86 -14.00
CA PRO A 108 -10.26 8.95 -14.96
C PRO A 108 -11.28 7.81 -14.88
N SER A 109 -10.82 6.61 -14.60
CA SER A 109 -11.72 5.46 -14.45
C SER A 109 -12.37 5.43 -13.08
N GLY A 110 -12.02 6.36 -12.24
CA GLY A 110 -12.67 6.63 -10.98
C GLY A 110 -12.75 5.47 -10.01
N ILE A 111 -12.27 5.69 -8.80
CA ILE A 111 -12.55 4.78 -7.70
C ILE A 111 -14.06 4.64 -7.51
N THR A 112 -14.81 5.67 -7.88
CA THR A 112 -16.27 5.70 -7.73
C THR A 112 -17.01 4.77 -8.71
N THR A 113 -16.29 4.18 -9.67
CA THR A 113 -16.93 3.28 -10.65
C THR A 113 -17.02 1.88 -10.04
N SER A 114 -18.17 1.55 -9.50
CA SER A 114 -18.37 0.28 -8.80
C SER A 114 -18.18 -0.96 -9.67
N GLY A 115 -18.28 -0.84 -11.00
CA GLY A 115 -18.01 -1.95 -11.90
C GLY A 115 -16.56 -2.40 -11.92
N LEU A 116 -15.62 -1.51 -11.60
CA LEU A 116 -14.19 -1.78 -11.60
C LEU A 116 -13.64 -1.95 -10.19
N TYR A 117 -14.20 -1.24 -9.23
CA TYR A 117 -13.72 -1.25 -7.85
C TYR A 117 -14.80 -1.79 -6.91
N GLY A 118 -14.39 -2.66 -5.99
CA GLY A 118 -15.28 -3.14 -4.93
C GLY A 118 -15.22 -2.26 -3.69
N ALA A 119 -14.14 -1.51 -3.54
CA ALA A 119 -13.93 -0.66 -2.38
C ALA A 119 -13.04 0.53 -2.71
N MET A 120 -13.13 1.56 -1.87
CA MET A 120 -12.20 2.68 -1.86
C MET A 120 -11.40 2.60 -0.55
N THR A 121 -10.11 2.27 -0.64
CA THR A 121 -9.24 2.11 0.52
C THR A 121 -8.12 3.13 0.48
N PRO A 122 -8.09 4.10 1.42
CA PRO A 122 -6.99 5.06 1.49
C PRO A 122 -5.68 4.35 1.86
N VAL A 123 -4.59 4.73 1.20
CA VAL A 123 -3.26 4.16 1.47
C VAL A 123 -2.30 5.20 2.02
N GLY A 124 -2.29 6.41 1.49
CA GLY A 124 -1.41 7.43 2.02
C GLY A 124 -1.39 8.73 1.25
N LEU A 125 -0.54 9.64 1.73
CA LEU A 125 -0.36 10.98 1.19
C LEU A 125 1.00 11.11 0.52
N ALA A 126 1.04 11.58 -0.71
CA ALA A 126 2.30 11.80 -1.42
C ALA A 126 3.03 13.01 -0.85
N LEU A 127 4.31 12.85 -0.54
CA LEU A 127 5.19 13.91 -0.06
C LEU A 127 6.09 14.44 -1.16
N SER A 128 6.37 13.60 -2.16
CA SER A 128 7.19 13.96 -3.31
C SER A 128 6.78 13.09 -4.49
N ALA A 129 7.50 13.20 -5.60
CA ALA A 129 7.23 12.38 -6.78
C ALA A 129 7.39 10.88 -6.54
N SER A 130 8.14 10.47 -5.52
CA SER A 130 8.45 9.06 -5.23
C SER A 130 8.22 8.65 -3.79
N GLU A 131 7.81 9.55 -2.91
CA GLU A 131 7.65 9.26 -1.48
C GLU A 131 6.20 9.40 -1.06
N LEU A 132 5.69 8.36 -0.40
CA LEU A 132 4.33 8.31 0.12
C LEU A 132 4.38 8.10 1.63
N HIS A 133 3.69 8.95 2.39
CA HIS A 133 3.50 8.70 3.82
C HIS A 133 2.35 7.71 3.96
N VAL A 134 2.65 6.51 4.43
CA VAL A 134 1.69 5.41 4.54
C VAL A 134 0.75 5.66 5.70
N GLU A 135 -0.55 5.73 5.40
CA GLU A 135 -1.63 5.89 6.38
C GLU A 135 -2.83 5.08 5.89
N ILE A 136 -2.81 3.79 6.19
CA ILE A 136 -3.87 2.90 5.70
C ILE A 136 -5.17 3.22 6.42
N GLY A 137 -6.21 3.51 5.65
CA GLY A 137 -7.56 3.72 6.16
C GLY A 137 -8.44 2.51 5.98
N SER A 138 -9.63 2.56 6.54
CA SER A 138 -10.61 1.49 6.39
C SER A 138 -11.24 1.54 4.98
N PRO A 139 -11.47 0.38 4.35
CA PRO A 139 -12.14 0.36 3.06
C PRO A 139 -13.59 0.82 3.16
N VAL A 140 -14.02 1.57 2.15
CA VAL A 140 -15.43 1.93 1.98
C VAL A 140 -15.94 1.08 0.81
N THR A 141 -16.91 0.22 1.10
CA THR A 141 -17.49 -0.65 0.07
C THR A 141 -18.29 0.18 -0.92
N LEU A 142 -18.09 -0.08 -2.21
CA LEU A 142 -18.82 0.58 -3.29
C LEU A 142 -19.97 -0.30 -3.74
N THR A 143 -21.10 0.35 -4.01
CA THR A 143 -22.34 -0.35 -4.44
C THR A 143 -22.84 0.13 -5.78
#